data_9b3a0d47861e0a0bd4e496065dc5657c
#
_entry.id   9b3a0d47861e0a0bd4e496065dc5657c
#
_cell.length_a   1.000
_cell.length_b   1.000
_cell.length_c   1.000
_cell.angle_alpha   90.00
_cell.angle_beta   90.00
_cell.angle_gamma   90.00
#
_symmetry.space_group_name_H-M   'P 1'
#
loop_
_entity.id
_entity.type
_entity.pdbx_description
1 polymer ?
#
loop_
_entity_poly.entity_id
_entity_poly.type
_entity_poly.pdbx_seq_one_letter_code
_entity_poly.pdbx_strand_id
1 'polypeptide(L)'
;MLYPKIGFIGLGLIGGSIAKIIKEKYPETEMIAIASRESTIQAAYADGIITNDTMLDLEAFADCDLLFLCGPVRVNVDYLTRLANILPAHCIITDVGSVKGDITKAVADLGLTSRFIGGHPMAGSEAIGYDHSSPYLLENAYYILTVTDDFSSERLADFSAFITSLGALTLIMSPEKHDFATACISHLPHVIAASLVNFVAENDFVDETMKTIAAGGFRDITRIASSSPVMWQHICATNRDEILKAAALYQKSLQDFITSITDQKDDAVIRLFSSAKDYRDDLPLKKQGVLPSSYEFYLDLADEAGAIATIATTLAEIGRASCRERV
;
A
#
# COMPACT_ATOMS: atom_id res chain seq x y z
N MET A 1 5.66 -5.98 26.85
CA MET A 1 5.15 -5.26 25.66
C MET A 1 6.33 -4.57 25.00
N LEU A 2 6.54 -4.74 23.70
CA LEU A 2 7.75 -4.23 23.01
C LEU A 2 7.70 -2.70 22.85
N TYR A 3 6.51 -2.16 22.57
CA TYR A 3 6.28 -0.73 22.37
C TYR A 3 5.11 -0.27 23.24
N PRO A 4 5.34 0.11 24.50
CA PRO A 4 4.30 0.59 25.43
C PRO A 4 3.58 1.85 24.94
N LYS A 5 4.31 2.79 24.32
CA LYS A 5 3.74 4.03 23.77
C LYS A 5 4.08 4.22 22.31
N ILE A 6 3.05 4.39 21.48
CA ILE A 6 3.17 4.53 20.02
C ILE A 6 2.57 5.86 19.57
N GLY A 7 3.36 6.61 18.80
CA GLY A 7 2.93 7.86 18.17
C GLY A 7 2.54 7.68 16.72
N PHE A 8 1.54 8.41 16.25
CA PHE A 8 1.14 8.45 14.85
C PHE A 8 1.15 9.88 14.30
N ILE A 9 1.87 10.10 13.22
CA ILE A 9 1.76 11.33 12.42
C ILE A 9 0.92 11.02 11.20
N GLY A 10 -0.38 11.29 11.32
CA GLY A 10 -1.39 10.98 10.32
C GLY A 10 -2.20 9.72 10.64
N LEU A 11 -3.53 9.90 10.74
CA LEU A 11 -4.52 8.83 10.91
C LEU A 11 -5.45 8.79 9.68
N GLY A 12 -4.88 8.46 8.52
CA GLY A 12 -5.65 8.15 7.32
C GLY A 12 -6.05 6.67 7.28
N LEU A 13 -6.33 6.18 6.07
CA LEU A 13 -6.64 4.76 5.82
C LEU A 13 -5.58 3.83 6.43
N ILE A 14 -4.30 4.06 6.13
CA ILE A 14 -3.20 3.17 6.56
C ILE A 14 -2.91 3.35 8.06
N GLY A 15 -2.63 4.59 8.50
CA GLY A 15 -2.31 4.86 9.92
C GLY A 15 -3.44 4.47 10.87
N GLY A 16 -4.69 4.77 10.50
CA GLY A 16 -5.87 4.36 11.25
C GLY A 16 -6.05 2.84 11.31
N SER A 17 -5.79 2.13 10.20
CA SER A 17 -5.86 0.67 10.17
C SER A 17 -4.79 0.03 11.07
N ILE A 18 -3.55 0.50 10.99
CA ILE A 18 -2.47 0.04 11.87
C ILE A 18 -2.84 0.28 13.34
N ALA A 19 -3.33 1.48 13.68
CA ALA A 19 -3.73 1.80 15.05
C ALA A 19 -4.88 0.91 15.54
N LYS A 20 -5.89 0.64 14.71
CA LYS A 20 -7.00 -0.27 15.03
C LYS A 20 -6.52 -1.70 15.28
N ILE A 21 -5.61 -2.22 14.43
CA ILE A 21 -5.01 -3.55 14.61
C ILE A 21 -4.22 -3.62 15.93
N ILE A 22 -3.40 -2.59 16.22
CA ILE A 22 -2.61 -2.52 17.45
C ILE A 22 -3.55 -2.53 18.66
N LYS A 23 -4.61 -1.72 18.65
CA LYS A 23 -5.57 -1.65 19.74
C LYS A 23 -6.26 -2.99 20.01
N GLU A 24 -6.59 -3.72 18.95
CA GLU A 24 -7.22 -5.04 19.05
C GLU A 24 -6.27 -6.10 19.64
N LYS A 25 -4.99 -6.10 19.21
CA LYS A 25 -4.00 -7.10 19.61
C LYS A 25 -3.23 -6.76 20.88
N TYR A 26 -3.07 -5.47 21.15
CA TYR A 26 -2.31 -4.92 22.28
C TYR A 26 -3.11 -3.82 22.97
N PRO A 27 -4.24 -4.14 23.64
CA PRO A 27 -5.19 -3.17 24.20
C PRO A 27 -4.57 -2.21 25.22
N GLU A 28 -3.49 -2.63 25.89
CA GLU A 28 -2.77 -1.84 26.90
C GLU A 28 -1.76 -0.83 26.31
N THR A 29 -1.54 -0.86 24.97
CA THR A 29 -0.64 0.11 24.33
C THR A 29 -1.27 1.49 24.35
N GLU A 30 -0.53 2.47 24.88
CA GLU A 30 -0.89 3.87 24.74
C GLU A 30 -0.62 4.34 23.33
N MET A 31 -1.62 4.92 22.67
CA MET A 31 -1.45 5.47 21.33
C MET A 31 -1.88 6.93 21.30
N ILE A 32 -1.00 7.79 20.77
CA ILE A 32 -1.26 9.22 20.55
C ILE A 32 -1.11 9.55 19.07
N ALA A 33 -1.81 10.58 18.61
CA ALA A 33 -1.75 10.94 17.19
C ALA A 33 -1.88 12.44 16.91
N ILE A 34 -1.30 12.84 15.79
CA ILE A 34 -1.60 14.11 15.10
C ILE A 34 -2.21 13.76 13.73
N ALA A 35 -3.21 14.50 13.31
CA ALA A 35 -3.85 14.37 12.00
C ALA A 35 -4.01 15.74 11.32
N SER A 36 -4.37 15.74 10.04
CA SER A 36 -4.63 17.00 9.31
C SER A 36 -5.92 17.70 9.72
N ARG A 37 -6.84 16.98 10.39
CA ARG A 37 -8.13 17.49 10.85
C ARG A 37 -8.37 17.04 12.28
N GLU A 38 -8.88 17.98 13.10
CA GLU A 38 -9.25 17.69 14.49
C GLU A 38 -10.38 16.66 14.58
N SER A 39 -11.33 16.68 13.62
CA SER A 39 -12.40 15.68 13.56
C SER A 39 -11.89 14.24 13.43
N THR A 40 -10.72 14.03 12.80
CA THR A 40 -10.09 12.71 12.73
C THR A 40 -9.58 12.25 14.11
N ILE A 41 -8.99 13.16 14.88
CA ILE A 41 -8.55 12.89 16.25
C ILE A 41 -9.75 12.56 17.13
N GLN A 42 -10.81 13.37 17.08
CA GLN A 42 -12.04 13.16 17.84
C GLN A 42 -12.70 11.80 17.52
N ALA A 43 -12.76 11.43 16.23
CA ALA A 43 -13.31 10.13 15.83
C ALA A 43 -12.46 8.97 16.36
N ALA A 44 -11.14 9.02 16.23
CA ALA A 44 -10.25 7.98 16.71
C ALA A 44 -10.25 7.86 18.25
N TYR A 45 -10.40 8.99 18.96
CA TYR A 45 -10.58 9.03 20.40
C TYR A 45 -11.93 8.40 20.83
N ALA A 46 -13.02 8.78 20.16
CA ALA A 46 -14.34 8.21 20.42
C ALA A 46 -14.39 6.69 20.18
N ASP A 47 -13.64 6.19 19.18
CA ASP A 47 -13.47 4.75 18.93
C ASP A 47 -12.55 4.07 19.96
N GLY A 48 -11.96 4.81 20.91
CA GLY A 48 -11.03 4.28 21.92
C GLY A 48 -9.68 3.82 21.37
N ILE A 49 -9.30 4.30 20.17
CA ILE A 49 -8.06 3.89 19.48
C ILE A 49 -6.86 4.69 20.00
N ILE A 50 -7.02 6.00 20.24
CA ILE A 50 -5.97 6.89 20.75
C ILE A 50 -6.40 7.51 22.08
N THR A 51 -5.45 8.06 22.83
CA THR A 51 -5.70 8.63 24.16
C THR A 51 -5.90 10.15 24.16
N ASN A 52 -5.52 10.85 23.08
CA ASN A 52 -5.75 12.29 22.95
C ASN A 52 -7.04 12.60 22.17
N ASP A 53 -7.82 13.55 22.67
CA ASP A 53 -9.09 14.04 22.10
C ASP A 53 -8.94 15.35 21.31
N THR A 54 -7.75 15.97 21.38
CA THR A 54 -7.39 17.22 20.70
C THR A 54 -6.05 17.08 19.99
N MET A 55 -5.70 18.04 19.14
CA MET A 55 -4.37 18.11 18.53
C MET A 55 -3.30 18.29 19.61
N LEU A 56 -2.19 17.59 19.45
CA LEU A 56 -1.05 17.64 20.37
C LEU A 56 0.09 18.50 19.80
N ASP A 57 0.86 19.09 20.71
CA ASP A 57 2.17 19.62 20.42
C ASP A 57 3.18 18.47 20.25
N LEU A 58 4.29 18.72 19.52
CA LEU A 58 5.27 17.67 19.19
C LEU A 58 5.99 17.11 20.44
N GLU A 59 6.07 17.89 21.50
CA GLU A 59 6.65 17.52 22.79
C GLU A 59 5.93 16.31 23.43
N ALA A 60 4.65 16.08 23.09
CA ALA A 60 3.90 14.92 23.57
C ALA A 60 4.47 13.57 23.07
N PHE A 61 5.32 13.60 22.04
CA PHE A 61 5.98 12.41 21.49
C PHE A 61 7.34 12.10 22.15
N ALA A 62 7.77 12.90 23.12
CA ALA A 62 9.09 12.80 23.77
C ALA A 62 9.35 11.48 24.52
N ASP A 63 8.33 10.69 24.79
CA ASP A 63 8.40 9.40 25.49
C ASP A 63 7.84 8.23 24.64
N CYS A 64 7.68 8.41 23.34
CA CYS A 64 7.25 7.33 22.43
C CYS A 64 8.36 6.30 22.23
N ASP A 65 7.98 5.02 22.21
CA ASP A 65 8.87 3.89 21.89
C ASP A 65 8.92 3.64 20.37
N LEU A 66 7.83 3.94 19.69
CA LEU A 66 7.65 3.75 18.25
C LEU A 66 6.86 4.93 17.66
N LEU A 67 7.31 5.44 16.52
CA LEU A 67 6.63 6.49 15.78
C LEU A 67 6.32 6.03 14.35
N PHE A 68 5.04 6.09 13.97
CA PHE A 68 4.58 5.90 12.59
C PHE A 68 4.37 7.23 11.88
N LEU A 69 5.05 7.44 10.76
CA LEU A 69 4.87 8.55 9.84
C LEU A 69 3.92 8.11 8.70
N CYS A 70 2.65 8.47 8.81
CA CYS A 70 1.58 7.99 7.93
C CYS A 70 1.03 9.08 6.99
N GLY A 71 1.73 10.19 6.86
CA GLY A 71 1.41 11.26 5.93
C GLY A 71 2.06 11.08 4.54
N PRO A 72 1.81 12.02 3.62
CA PRO A 72 2.58 12.13 2.38
C PRO A 72 4.08 12.30 2.66
N VAL A 73 4.95 11.78 1.77
CA VAL A 73 6.42 11.72 1.99
C VAL A 73 7.01 13.07 2.44
N ARG A 74 6.66 14.16 1.75
CA ARG A 74 7.17 15.51 2.11
C ARG A 74 6.71 15.97 3.50
N VAL A 75 5.48 15.65 3.87
CA VAL A 75 4.94 15.95 5.20
C VAL A 75 5.67 15.12 6.25
N ASN A 76 5.93 13.84 5.96
CA ASN A 76 6.69 12.96 6.85
C ASN A 76 8.11 13.48 7.07
N VAL A 77 8.79 13.98 6.02
CA VAL A 77 10.13 14.57 6.13
C VAL A 77 10.13 15.84 7.01
N ASP A 78 9.11 16.71 6.88
CA ASP A 78 8.97 17.89 7.73
C ASP A 78 8.81 17.50 9.21
N TYR A 79 7.89 16.58 9.50
CA TYR A 79 7.70 16.08 10.87
C TYR A 79 8.95 15.38 11.40
N LEU A 80 9.61 14.56 10.59
CA LEU A 80 10.86 13.89 10.98
C LEU A 80 11.93 14.91 11.41
N THR A 81 12.10 15.98 10.64
CA THR A 81 13.05 17.05 10.94
C THR A 81 12.74 17.72 12.29
N ARG A 82 11.47 17.99 12.55
CA ARG A 82 11.02 18.64 13.80
C ARG A 82 11.10 17.71 15.02
N LEU A 83 10.82 16.43 14.83
CA LEU A 83 10.81 15.42 15.88
C LEU A 83 12.19 14.82 16.20
N ALA A 84 13.18 14.99 15.33
CA ALA A 84 14.49 14.37 15.45
C ALA A 84 15.17 14.61 16.81
N ASN A 85 15.00 15.82 17.40
CA ASN A 85 15.56 16.21 18.69
C ASN A 85 14.59 16.03 19.88
N ILE A 86 13.33 15.68 19.62
CA ILE A 86 12.31 15.48 20.64
C ILE A 86 12.22 14.01 21.03
N LEU A 87 12.26 13.12 20.04
CA LEU A 87 12.13 11.68 20.24
C LEU A 87 13.31 11.10 21.03
N PRO A 88 13.05 10.19 21.97
CA PRO A 88 14.11 9.55 22.74
C PRO A 88 14.97 8.66 21.85
N ALA A 89 16.24 8.46 22.23
CA ALA A 89 17.21 7.72 21.41
C ALA A 89 16.81 6.26 21.13
N HIS A 90 16.00 5.66 21.99
CA HIS A 90 15.50 4.29 21.81
C HIS A 90 14.29 4.20 20.86
N CYS A 91 13.59 5.30 20.62
CA CYS A 91 12.41 5.32 19.74
C CYS A 91 12.75 4.81 18.34
N ILE A 92 12.02 3.80 17.88
CA ILE A 92 12.03 3.41 16.47
C ILE A 92 11.11 4.35 15.70
N ILE A 93 11.59 4.83 14.56
CA ILE A 93 10.81 5.65 13.63
C ILE A 93 10.55 4.81 12.38
N THR A 94 9.32 4.79 11.92
CA THR A 94 8.93 4.11 10.66
C THR A 94 7.98 4.98 9.85
N ASP A 95 7.95 4.77 8.53
CA ASP A 95 6.93 5.36 7.67
C ASP A 95 6.07 4.28 7.02
N VAL A 96 5.06 4.69 6.26
CA VAL A 96 4.19 3.78 5.48
C VAL A 96 4.11 4.19 4.01
N GLY A 97 5.02 5.03 3.55
CA GLY A 97 5.03 5.58 2.20
C GLY A 97 5.30 4.54 1.12
N SER A 98 4.80 4.81 -0.09
CA SER A 98 5.02 3.94 -1.27
C SER A 98 6.37 4.16 -1.97
N VAL A 99 7.15 5.14 -1.53
CA VAL A 99 8.50 5.47 -2.05
C VAL A 99 9.43 5.68 -0.88
N LYS A 100 10.69 5.22 -0.99
CA LYS A 100 11.69 5.25 0.10
C LYS A 100 12.82 6.24 -0.12
N GLY A 101 13.12 6.64 -1.36
CA GLY A 101 14.30 7.46 -1.67
C GLY A 101 14.39 8.76 -0.87
N ASP A 102 13.36 9.61 -0.94
CA ASP A 102 13.34 10.92 -0.29
C ASP A 102 13.39 10.82 1.24
N ILE A 103 12.63 9.90 1.84
CA ILE A 103 12.62 9.73 3.30
C ILE A 103 13.94 9.15 3.81
N THR A 104 14.53 8.19 3.10
CA THR A 104 15.82 7.59 3.46
C THR A 104 16.94 8.63 3.42
N LYS A 105 16.92 9.51 2.40
CA LYS A 105 17.86 10.62 2.32
C LYS A 105 17.72 11.58 3.52
N ALA A 106 16.49 11.99 3.83
CA ALA A 106 16.24 12.86 4.99
C ALA A 106 16.67 12.22 6.31
N VAL A 107 16.45 10.92 6.47
CA VAL A 107 16.91 10.13 7.62
C VAL A 107 18.43 10.16 7.75
N ALA A 108 19.15 9.97 6.64
CA ALA A 108 20.62 10.03 6.62
C ALA A 108 21.15 11.44 6.95
N ASP A 109 20.56 12.48 6.33
CA ASP A 109 20.92 13.87 6.57
C ASP A 109 20.72 14.31 8.05
N LEU A 110 19.75 13.68 8.73
CA LEU A 110 19.45 13.94 10.14
C LEU A 110 20.19 12.99 11.13
N GLY A 111 21.01 12.04 10.63
CA GLY A 111 21.71 11.07 11.45
C GLY A 111 20.79 10.07 12.18
N LEU A 112 19.65 9.73 11.61
CA LEU A 112 18.63 8.87 12.22
C LEU A 112 18.66 7.42 11.68
N THR A 113 19.64 7.04 10.88
CA THR A 113 19.74 5.73 10.22
C THR A 113 19.68 4.56 11.19
N SER A 114 20.30 4.67 12.36
CA SER A 114 20.32 3.61 13.38
C SER A 114 18.99 3.39 14.11
N ARG A 115 17.97 4.21 13.85
CA ARG A 115 16.64 4.08 14.48
C ARG A 115 15.45 4.27 13.52
N PHE A 116 15.70 4.31 12.22
CA PHE A 116 14.66 4.39 11.20
C PHE A 116 14.54 3.09 10.42
N ILE A 117 13.33 2.56 10.34
CA ILE A 117 12.94 1.44 9.49
C ILE A 117 11.91 1.97 8.51
N GLY A 118 12.26 2.04 7.22
CA GLY A 118 11.27 2.37 6.20
C GLY A 118 10.25 1.26 6.08
N GLY A 119 8.97 1.61 6.04
CA GLY A 119 7.86 0.69 5.90
C GLY A 119 7.03 0.98 4.66
N HIS A 120 6.49 -0.08 4.03
CA HIS A 120 5.50 0.05 2.97
C HIS A 120 4.53 -1.13 3.01
N PRO A 121 3.35 -0.97 3.60
CA PRO A 121 2.29 -1.96 3.48
C PRO A 121 1.78 -1.98 2.04
N MET A 122 1.94 -3.13 1.35
CA MET A 122 1.40 -3.37 -0.01
C MET A 122 -0.11 -3.63 0.08
N ALA A 123 -0.81 -2.72 0.75
CA ALA A 123 -2.24 -2.76 1.00
C ALA A 123 -2.80 -1.33 0.94
N GLY A 124 -4.02 -1.21 0.47
CA GLY A 124 -4.69 0.08 0.33
C GLY A 124 -5.92 -0.06 -0.55
N SER A 125 -6.67 1.02 -0.63
CA SER A 125 -7.80 1.16 -1.55
C SER A 125 -7.83 2.61 -2.05
N GLU A 126 -8.73 2.91 -2.96
CA GLU A 126 -8.97 4.27 -3.46
C GLU A 126 -9.67 5.16 -2.40
N ALA A 127 -10.17 4.57 -1.30
CA ALA A 127 -10.80 5.29 -0.20
C ALA A 127 -9.77 6.07 0.63
N ILE A 128 -10.18 7.24 1.12
CA ILE A 128 -9.32 8.17 1.84
C ILE A 128 -9.92 8.48 3.21
N GLY A 129 -9.07 8.56 4.23
CA GLY A 129 -9.47 9.02 5.56
C GLY A 129 -9.58 7.90 6.59
N TYR A 130 -9.75 8.31 7.84
CA TYR A 130 -9.85 7.43 9.01
C TYR A 130 -11.10 6.55 8.98
N ASP A 131 -12.22 7.08 8.49
CA ASP A 131 -13.51 6.38 8.43
C ASP A 131 -13.47 5.12 7.56
N HIS A 132 -12.52 5.05 6.63
CA HIS A 132 -12.29 3.87 5.78
C HIS A 132 -11.23 2.92 6.33
N SER A 133 -10.63 3.23 7.48
CA SER A 133 -9.63 2.35 8.09
C SER A 133 -10.26 1.07 8.67
N SER A 134 -9.54 -0.04 8.54
CA SER A 134 -10.03 -1.36 8.91
C SER A 134 -8.97 -2.15 9.66
N PRO A 135 -9.31 -2.87 10.75
CA PRO A 135 -8.38 -3.75 11.45
C PRO A 135 -7.94 -4.96 10.61
N TYR A 136 -8.51 -5.13 9.42
CA TYR A 136 -8.19 -6.24 8.53
C TYR A 136 -7.30 -5.85 7.35
N LEU A 137 -6.93 -4.57 7.24
CA LEU A 137 -6.21 -4.05 6.05
C LEU A 137 -4.88 -4.76 5.80
N LEU A 138 -4.18 -5.16 6.85
CA LEU A 138 -2.87 -5.80 6.75
C LEU A 138 -2.94 -7.34 6.67
N GLU A 139 -4.12 -7.95 6.80
CA GLU A 139 -4.24 -9.41 6.78
C GLU A 139 -3.64 -10.01 5.50
N ASN A 140 -2.58 -10.83 5.66
CA ASN A 140 -1.85 -11.48 4.58
C ASN A 140 -1.28 -10.51 3.52
N ALA A 141 -1.24 -9.21 3.79
CA ALA A 141 -0.58 -8.25 2.93
C ALA A 141 0.94 -8.27 3.13
N TYR A 142 1.70 -8.12 2.06
CA TYR A 142 3.13 -7.87 2.21
C TYR A 142 3.34 -6.51 2.86
N TYR A 143 4.25 -6.47 3.84
CA TYR A 143 4.75 -5.25 4.45
C TYR A 143 6.26 -5.18 4.21
N ILE A 144 6.67 -4.32 3.30
CA ILE A 144 8.09 -4.19 2.95
C ILE A 144 8.77 -3.35 4.03
N LEU A 145 9.91 -3.84 4.51
CA LEU A 145 10.80 -3.16 5.45
C LEU A 145 12.11 -2.81 4.73
N THR A 146 12.53 -1.55 4.87
CA THR A 146 13.81 -1.09 4.32
C THR A 146 14.66 -0.51 5.44
N VAL A 147 15.93 -0.88 5.48
CA VAL A 147 16.91 -0.39 6.45
C VAL A 147 18.23 -0.11 5.77
N THR A 148 19.06 0.71 6.42
CA THR A 148 20.46 0.92 6.06
C THR A 148 21.35 -0.09 6.78
N ASP A 149 22.59 -0.26 6.32
CA ASP A 149 23.52 -1.28 6.83
C ASP A 149 23.90 -1.09 8.31
N ASP A 150 23.77 0.13 8.84
CA ASP A 150 24.04 0.48 10.23
C ASP A 150 22.89 0.25 11.19
N PHE A 151 21.73 -0.23 10.71
CA PHE A 151 20.60 -0.57 11.57
C PHE A 151 20.82 -1.91 12.28
N SER A 152 20.48 -1.98 13.58
CA SER A 152 20.62 -3.20 14.38
C SER A 152 19.77 -4.35 13.84
N SER A 153 20.41 -5.49 13.55
CA SER A 153 19.69 -6.71 13.09
C SER A 153 18.70 -7.25 14.12
N GLU A 154 19.01 -7.12 15.43
CA GLU A 154 18.12 -7.53 16.52
C GLU A 154 16.86 -6.66 16.53
N ARG A 155 17.01 -5.33 16.51
CA ARG A 155 15.89 -4.40 16.47
C ARG A 155 15.04 -4.56 15.20
N LEU A 156 15.66 -4.88 14.06
CA LEU A 156 14.94 -5.18 12.82
C LEU A 156 14.12 -6.48 12.96
N ALA A 157 14.68 -7.52 13.57
CA ALA A 157 13.97 -8.77 13.83
C ALA A 157 12.77 -8.56 14.76
N ASP A 158 12.94 -7.78 15.83
CA ASP A 158 11.87 -7.43 16.76
C ASP A 158 10.75 -6.64 16.07
N PHE A 159 11.10 -5.64 15.29
CA PHE A 159 10.12 -4.85 14.53
C PHE A 159 9.41 -5.69 13.47
N SER A 160 10.15 -6.56 12.75
CA SER A 160 9.56 -7.49 11.78
C SER A 160 8.58 -8.46 12.45
N ALA A 161 8.92 -9.00 13.63
CA ALA A 161 8.03 -9.84 14.41
C ALA A 161 6.78 -9.08 14.88
N PHE A 162 6.93 -7.82 15.30
CA PHE A 162 5.81 -6.96 15.65
C PHE A 162 4.87 -6.74 14.44
N ILE A 163 5.38 -6.35 13.28
CA ILE A 163 4.56 -6.18 12.06
C ILE A 163 3.89 -7.49 11.64
N THR A 164 4.59 -8.63 11.75
CA THR A 164 4.01 -9.95 11.49
C THR A 164 2.87 -10.28 12.47
N SER A 165 3.01 -9.90 13.73
CA SER A 165 1.95 -10.08 14.72
C SER A 165 0.68 -9.26 14.39
N LEU A 166 0.82 -8.18 13.61
CA LEU A 166 -0.32 -7.40 13.11
C LEU A 166 -1.04 -8.07 11.93
N GLY A 167 -0.56 -9.23 11.46
CA GLY A 167 -1.18 -10.01 10.38
C GLY A 167 -0.54 -9.83 9.01
N ALA A 168 0.53 -9.05 8.89
CA ALA A 168 1.24 -8.81 7.64
C ALA A 168 2.36 -9.84 7.40
N LEU A 169 2.79 -9.95 6.13
CA LEU A 169 3.94 -10.73 5.70
C LEU A 169 5.13 -9.79 5.47
N THR A 170 6.14 -9.83 6.34
CA THR A 170 7.28 -8.94 6.19
C THR A 170 8.24 -9.39 5.09
N LEU A 171 8.75 -8.42 4.32
CA LEU A 171 9.77 -8.64 3.31
C LEU A 171 10.83 -7.54 3.43
N ILE A 172 12.09 -7.92 3.65
CA ILE A 172 13.18 -6.98 3.86
C ILE A 172 13.96 -6.79 2.57
N MET A 173 14.22 -5.53 2.19
CA MET A 173 15.06 -5.18 1.03
C MET A 173 15.68 -3.80 1.19
N SER A 174 16.63 -3.44 0.30
CA SER A 174 17.16 -2.07 0.28
C SER A 174 16.14 -1.05 -0.25
N PRO A 175 16.24 0.23 0.11
CA PRO A 175 15.38 1.30 -0.41
C PRO A 175 15.38 1.36 -1.95
N GLU A 176 16.55 1.22 -2.58
CA GLU A 176 16.70 1.28 -4.04
C GLU A 176 15.99 0.10 -4.73
N LYS A 177 16.16 -1.11 -4.15
CA LYS A 177 15.46 -2.31 -4.66
C LYS A 177 13.95 -2.16 -4.52
N HIS A 178 13.48 -1.59 -3.41
CA HIS A 178 12.08 -1.30 -3.17
C HIS A 178 11.54 -0.34 -4.24
N ASP A 179 12.20 0.82 -4.44
CA ASP A 179 11.70 1.87 -5.31
C ASP A 179 11.70 1.44 -6.79
N PHE A 180 12.71 0.65 -7.22
CA PHE A 180 12.70 0.05 -8.55
C PHE A 180 11.60 -1.02 -8.69
N ALA A 181 11.43 -1.90 -7.70
CA ALA A 181 10.38 -2.93 -7.75
C ALA A 181 8.98 -2.28 -7.81
N THR A 182 8.70 -1.29 -6.95
CA THR A 182 7.41 -0.57 -6.97
C THR A 182 7.22 0.24 -8.25
N ALA A 183 8.29 0.81 -8.82
CA ALA A 183 8.23 1.43 -10.13
C ALA A 183 7.76 0.45 -11.20
N CYS A 184 8.28 -0.79 -11.22
CA CYS A 184 7.93 -1.79 -12.22
C CYS A 184 6.53 -2.37 -12.05
N ILE A 185 6.10 -2.69 -10.80
CA ILE A 185 4.86 -3.45 -10.57
C ILE A 185 3.65 -2.59 -10.19
N SER A 186 3.87 -1.30 -9.88
CA SER A 186 2.80 -0.38 -9.47
C SER A 186 2.83 0.92 -10.27
N HIS A 187 3.93 1.68 -10.23
CA HIS A 187 3.93 3.05 -10.75
C HIS A 187 3.85 3.08 -12.29
N LEU A 188 4.70 2.32 -12.97
CA LEU A 188 4.65 2.21 -14.43
C LEU A 188 3.32 1.64 -14.95
N PRO A 189 2.72 0.60 -14.38
CA PRO A 189 1.38 0.15 -14.75
C PRO A 189 0.32 1.25 -14.71
N HIS A 190 0.34 2.13 -13.71
CA HIS A 190 -0.60 3.26 -13.66
C HIS A 190 -0.33 4.31 -14.75
N VAL A 191 0.95 4.60 -15.04
CA VAL A 191 1.32 5.49 -16.15
C VAL A 191 0.86 4.89 -17.48
N ILE A 192 1.04 3.59 -17.69
CA ILE A 192 0.58 2.88 -18.89
C ILE A 192 -0.94 2.92 -19.00
N ALA A 193 -1.67 2.61 -17.92
CA ALA A 193 -3.12 2.64 -17.92
C ALA A 193 -3.66 4.04 -18.26
N ALA A 194 -3.12 5.08 -17.62
CA ALA A 194 -3.52 6.46 -17.89
C ALA A 194 -3.17 6.89 -19.32
N SER A 195 -1.98 6.55 -19.82
CA SER A 195 -1.58 6.88 -21.19
C SER A 195 -2.41 6.13 -22.22
N LEU A 196 -2.79 4.88 -21.96
CA LEU A 196 -3.67 4.10 -22.83
C LEU A 196 -5.07 4.69 -22.92
N VAL A 197 -5.64 5.15 -21.79
CA VAL A 197 -6.94 5.86 -21.79
C VAL A 197 -6.86 7.15 -22.59
N ASN A 198 -5.82 7.97 -22.35
CA ASN A 198 -5.63 9.22 -23.10
C ASN A 198 -5.46 8.97 -24.58
N PHE A 199 -4.65 7.96 -24.95
CA PHE A 199 -4.46 7.56 -26.35
C PHE A 199 -5.79 7.20 -27.02
N VAL A 200 -6.65 6.41 -26.39
CA VAL A 200 -7.97 6.04 -26.94
C VAL A 200 -8.86 7.29 -27.02
N ALA A 201 -8.90 8.12 -26.00
CA ALA A 201 -9.71 9.33 -26.00
C ALA A 201 -9.32 10.34 -27.10
N GLU A 202 -8.01 10.48 -27.38
CA GLU A 202 -7.48 11.37 -28.41
C GLU A 202 -7.67 10.85 -29.85
N ASN A 203 -7.85 9.54 -30.01
CA ASN A 203 -8.00 8.90 -31.33
C ASN A 203 -9.41 8.32 -31.57
N ASP A 204 -10.37 8.58 -30.67
CA ASP A 204 -11.74 8.12 -30.86
C ASP A 204 -12.42 8.90 -32.01
N PHE A 205 -13.39 8.25 -32.62
CA PHE A 205 -14.19 8.85 -33.67
C PHE A 205 -15.17 9.89 -33.12
N VAL A 206 -15.69 10.76 -33.99
CA VAL A 206 -16.66 11.80 -33.61
C VAL A 206 -17.93 11.23 -32.95
N ASP A 207 -18.29 10.00 -33.30
CA ASP A 207 -19.44 9.28 -32.75
C ASP A 207 -19.11 8.45 -31.49
N GLU A 208 -17.92 8.63 -30.90
CA GLU A 208 -17.45 7.92 -29.72
C GLU A 208 -17.52 6.39 -29.85
N THR A 209 -17.24 5.87 -31.04
CA THR A 209 -17.32 4.41 -31.30
C THR A 209 -16.40 3.61 -30.38
N MET A 210 -15.11 4.02 -30.18
CA MET A 210 -14.17 3.29 -29.32
C MET A 210 -14.63 3.24 -27.89
N LYS A 211 -15.13 4.35 -27.36
CA LYS A 211 -15.71 4.47 -26.03
C LYS A 211 -16.92 3.54 -25.85
N THR A 212 -17.78 3.48 -26.89
CA THR A 212 -19.00 2.65 -26.90
C THR A 212 -18.68 1.16 -26.88
N ILE A 213 -17.69 0.71 -27.67
CA ILE A 213 -17.33 -0.71 -27.76
C ILE A 213 -16.27 -1.16 -26.75
N ALA A 214 -15.79 -0.25 -25.89
CA ALA A 214 -14.82 -0.57 -24.84
C ALA A 214 -15.35 -1.68 -23.93
N ALA A 215 -14.81 -2.89 -24.10
CA ALA A 215 -15.24 -4.10 -23.40
C ALA A 215 -14.33 -4.42 -22.18
N GLY A 216 -14.59 -5.58 -21.53
CA GLY A 216 -13.94 -5.99 -20.29
C GLY A 216 -12.42 -5.87 -20.31
N GLY A 217 -11.73 -6.38 -21.33
CA GLY A 217 -10.26 -6.32 -21.40
C GLY A 217 -9.69 -4.89 -21.30
N PHE A 218 -10.29 -3.91 -22.00
CA PHE A 218 -9.87 -2.53 -21.90
C PHE A 218 -10.18 -1.95 -20.50
N ARG A 219 -11.39 -2.20 -19.98
CA ARG A 219 -11.80 -1.72 -18.66
C ARG A 219 -10.93 -2.30 -17.54
N ASP A 220 -10.59 -3.58 -17.61
CA ASP A 220 -9.79 -4.25 -16.60
C ASP A 220 -8.36 -3.67 -16.55
N ILE A 221 -7.70 -3.54 -17.71
CA ILE A 221 -6.33 -3.03 -17.77
C ILE A 221 -6.24 -1.54 -17.43
N THR A 222 -7.31 -0.77 -17.68
CA THR A 222 -7.36 0.67 -17.41
C THR A 222 -8.05 1.05 -16.10
N ARG A 223 -8.58 0.10 -15.32
CA ARG A 223 -9.30 0.37 -14.06
C ARG A 223 -8.51 1.29 -13.11
N ILE A 224 -7.21 1.09 -13.03
CA ILE A 224 -6.33 1.87 -12.15
C ILE A 224 -6.08 3.31 -12.64
N ALA A 225 -6.45 3.66 -13.88
CA ALA A 225 -6.35 5.04 -14.39
C ALA A 225 -7.32 6.01 -13.69
N SER A 226 -8.34 5.51 -12.98
CA SER A 226 -9.30 6.33 -12.22
C SER A 226 -8.77 6.78 -10.85
N SER A 227 -7.50 6.53 -10.53
CA SER A 227 -6.87 6.94 -9.27
C SER A 227 -6.66 8.45 -9.18
N SER A 228 -6.41 8.96 -7.95
CA SER A 228 -6.23 10.39 -7.67
C SER A 228 -5.06 11.00 -8.46
N PRO A 229 -5.29 12.02 -9.31
CA PRO A 229 -4.21 12.67 -10.08
C PRO A 229 -3.16 13.34 -9.19
N VAL A 230 -3.56 13.93 -8.06
CA VAL A 230 -2.65 14.60 -7.12
C VAL A 230 -1.71 13.57 -6.45
N MET A 231 -2.25 12.44 -6.03
CA MET A 231 -1.43 11.34 -5.47
C MET A 231 -0.40 10.86 -6.49
N TRP A 232 -0.81 10.66 -7.75
CA TRP A 232 0.09 10.19 -8.81
C TRP A 232 1.13 11.22 -9.21
N GLN A 233 0.78 12.51 -9.21
CA GLN A 233 1.76 13.58 -9.41
C GLN A 233 2.85 13.53 -8.33
N HIS A 234 2.50 13.28 -7.06
CA HIS A 234 3.47 13.13 -5.98
C HIS A 234 4.34 11.87 -6.15
N ILE A 235 3.75 10.72 -6.49
CA ILE A 235 4.49 9.47 -6.73
C ILE A 235 5.48 9.64 -7.88
N CYS A 236 5.04 10.22 -9.01
CA CYS A 236 5.91 10.49 -10.15
C CYS A 236 7.06 11.46 -9.81
N ALA A 237 6.84 12.39 -8.88
CA ALA A 237 7.87 13.32 -8.45
C ALA A 237 8.90 12.66 -7.51
N THR A 238 8.44 11.79 -6.59
CA THR A 238 9.27 11.20 -5.53
C THR A 238 9.99 9.91 -5.97
N ASN A 239 9.45 9.16 -6.95
CA ASN A 239 10.10 7.97 -7.54
C ASN A 239 10.49 8.17 -9.01
N ARG A 240 10.82 9.41 -9.37
CA ARG A 240 11.03 9.83 -10.77
C ARG A 240 12.04 8.97 -11.50
N ASP A 241 13.22 8.79 -10.92
CA ASP A 241 14.36 8.17 -11.62
C ASP A 241 14.10 6.68 -11.88
N GLU A 242 13.53 5.97 -10.91
CA GLU A 242 13.19 4.55 -11.08
C GLU A 242 11.98 4.35 -12.01
N ILE A 243 11.01 5.26 -12.01
CA ILE A 243 9.92 5.24 -12.99
C ILE A 243 10.45 5.45 -14.42
N LEU A 244 11.34 6.41 -14.63
CA LEU A 244 11.94 6.67 -15.94
C LEU A 244 12.77 5.47 -16.42
N LYS A 245 13.54 4.85 -15.53
CA LYS A 245 14.30 3.63 -15.82
C LYS A 245 13.38 2.46 -16.19
N ALA A 246 12.31 2.24 -15.42
CA ALA A 246 11.31 1.21 -15.73
C ALA A 246 10.60 1.49 -17.06
N ALA A 247 10.24 2.75 -17.34
CA ALA A 247 9.63 3.16 -18.59
C ALA A 247 10.53 2.91 -19.82
N ALA A 248 11.84 3.21 -19.70
CA ALA A 248 12.80 2.93 -20.78
C ALA A 248 12.90 1.41 -21.07
N LEU A 249 12.91 0.58 -20.04
CA LEU A 249 12.91 -0.88 -20.19
C LEU A 249 11.61 -1.37 -20.83
N TYR A 250 10.47 -0.83 -20.43
CA TYR A 250 9.18 -1.15 -21.01
C TYR A 250 9.07 -0.72 -22.49
N GLN A 251 9.55 0.48 -22.83
CA GLN A 251 9.60 0.92 -24.24
C GLN A 251 10.38 -0.06 -25.11
N LYS A 252 11.50 -0.58 -24.61
CA LYS A 252 12.27 -1.61 -25.33
C LYS A 252 11.45 -2.88 -25.51
N SER A 253 10.78 -3.36 -24.47
CA SER A 253 9.90 -4.54 -24.56
C SER A 253 8.75 -4.34 -25.56
N LEU A 254 8.12 -3.16 -25.59
CA LEU A 254 7.09 -2.82 -26.56
C LEU A 254 7.66 -2.77 -27.99
N GLN A 255 8.89 -2.26 -28.16
CA GLN A 255 9.56 -2.22 -29.47
C GLN A 255 9.85 -3.63 -30.02
N ASP A 256 10.13 -4.62 -29.16
CA ASP A 256 10.31 -6.01 -29.56
C ASP A 256 9.01 -6.59 -30.19
N PHE A 257 7.84 -6.27 -29.61
CA PHE A 257 6.54 -6.59 -30.21
C PHE A 257 6.34 -5.88 -31.57
N ILE A 258 6.56 -4.58 -31.63
CA ILE A 258 6.41 -3.77 -32.84
C ILE A 258 7.28 -4.34 -33.96
N THR A 259 8.54 -4.62 -33.64
CA THR A 259 9.50 -5.18 -34.64
C THR A 259 9.05 -6.56 -35.13
N SER A 260 8.62 -7.44 -34.20
CA SER A 260 8.17 -8.78 -34.57
C SER A 260 6.93 -8.76 -35.46
N ILE A 261 5.99 -7.85 -35.20
CA ILE A 261 4.77 -7.65 -36.00
C ILE A 261 5.15 -7.05 -37.38
N THR A 262 6.00 -6.03 -37.40
CA THR A 262 6.45 -5.38 -38.64
C THR A 262 7.14 -6.36 -39.58
N ASP A 263 8.00 -7.20 -39.01
CA ASP A 263 8.78 -8.20 -39.79
C ASP A 263 7.98 -9.48 -40.08
N GLN A 264 6.70 -9.55 -39.67
CA GLN A 264 5.81 -10.72 -39.83
C GLN A 264 6.43 -12.02 -39.30
N LYS A 265 7.12 -11.91 -38.14
CA LYS A 265 7.79 -13.03 -37.47
C LYS A 265 6.83 -13.73 -36.50
N ASP A 266 5.90 -14.53 -37.01
CA ASP A 266 4.84 -15.19 -36.22
C ASP A 266 5.39 -15.96 -35.02
N ASP A 267 6.47 -16.75 -35.22
CA ASP A 267 7.09 -17.49 -34.11
C ASP A 267 7.65 -16.59 -33.03
N ALA A 268 8.14 -15.39 -33.36
CA ALA A 268 8.61 -14.43 -32.35
C ALA A 268 7.43 -13.85 -31.58
N VAL A 269 6.34 -13.51 -32.25
CA VAL A 269 5.11 -13.04 -31.61
C VAL A 269 4.56 -14.10 -30.66
N ILE A 270 4.48 -15.37 -31.10
CA ILE A 270 4.04 -16.47 -30.23
C ILE A 270 4.92 -16.59 -28.98
N ARG A 271 6.24 -16.53 -29.13
CA ARG A 271 7.16 -16.61 -27.98
C ARG A 271 6.95 -15.46 -26.98
N LEU A 272 6.76 -14.23 -27.45
CA LEU A 272 6.52 -13.07 -26.56
C LEU A 272 5.25 -13.24 -25.74
N PHE A 273 4.15 -13.69 -26.36
CA PHE A 273 2.90 -13.94 -25.63
C PHE A 273 3.00 -15.16 -24.71
N SER A 274 3.66 -16.25 -25.14
CA SER A 274 3.84 -17.44 -24.29
C SER A 274 4.65 -17.11 -23.03
N SER A 275 5.77 -16.38 -23.16
CA SER A 275 6.58 -15.97 -22.02
C SER A 275 5.79 -15.09 -21.03
N ALA A 276 4.97 -14.17 -21.55
CA ALA A 276 4.10 -13.35 -20.71
C ALA A 276 3.04 -14.18 -19.99
N LYS A 277 2.43 -15.14 -20.70
CA LYS A 277 1.44 -16.06 -20.12
C LYS A 277 2.07 -16.91 -19.00
N ASP A 278 3.21 -17.53 -19.27
CA ASP A 278 3.88 -18.42 -18.31
C ASP A 278 4.21 -17.64 -17.02
N TYR A 279 4.80 -16.45 -17.13
CA TYR A 279 5.09 -15.59 -15.98
C TYR A 279 3.82 -15.17 -15.21
N ARG A 280 2.73 -14.86 -15.96
CA ARG A 280 1.45 -14.44 -15.34
C ARG A 280 0.80 -15.60 -14.59
N ASP A 281 0.88 -16.81 -15.13
CA ASP A 281 0.31 -18.01 -14.53
C ASP A 281 1.09 -18.44 -13.28
N ASP A 282 2.40 -18.16 -13.22
CA ASP A 282 3.27 -18.40 -12.05
C ASP A 282 3.11 -17.37 -10.92
N LEU A 283 2.41 -16.24 -11.17
CA LEU A 283 2.18 -15.28 -10.10
C LEU A 283 1.38 -15.93 -8.96
N PRO A 284 1.82 -15.76 -7.69
CA PRO A 284 1.16 -16.40 -6.57
C PRO A 284 -0.29 -15.93 -6.43
N LEU A 285 -1.22 -16.82 -6.76
CA LEU A 285 -2.66 -16.61 -6.62
C LEU A 285 -3.12 -16.64 -5.16
N LYS A 286 -2.31 -17.26 -4.28
CA LYS A 286 -2.60 -17.40 -2.85
C LYS A 286 -1.44 -16.84 -2.05
N LYS A 287 -1.71 -15.81 -1.25
CA LYS A 287 -0.78 -15.35 -0.23
C LYS A 287 -0.70 -16.41 0.87
N GLN A 288 0.46 -17.03 1.07
CA GLN A 288 0.73 -17.81 2.27
C GLN A 288 1.00 -16.81 3.41
N GLY A 289 0.13 -16.75 4.40
CA GLY A 289 0.25 -15.86 5.53
C GLY A 289 -0.01 -16.56 6.85
N VAL A 290 0.19 -15.84 7.93
CA VAL A 290 -0.06 -16.28 9.32
C VAL A 290 -1.54 -16.60 9.54
N LEU A 291 -2.43 -15.95 8.78
CA LEU A 291 -3.86 -16.17 8.85
C LEU A 291 -4.32 -17.22 7.82
N PRO A 292 -5.39 -17.96 8.11
CA PRO A 292 -5.95 -18.92 7.17
C PRO A 292 -6.27 -18.27 5.82
N SER A 293 -6.02 -18.99 4.74
CA SER A 293 -6.29 -18.51 3.38
C SER A 293 -7.78 -18.14 3.25
N SER A 294 -8.07 -16.91 2.81
CA SER A 294 -9.40 -16.53 2.37
C SER A 294 -9.61 -17.01 0.93
N TYR A 295 -10.79 -17.52 0.65
CA TYR A 295 -11.20 -17.93 -0.69
C TYR A 295 -12.27 -16.96 -1.17
N GLU A 296 -12.12 -16.43 -2.38
CA GLU A 296 -13.14 -15.65 -3.04
C GLU A 296 -13.88 -16.56 -4.02
N PHE A 297 -15.21 -16.51 -4.01
CA PHE A 297 -16.05 -17.14 -5.01
C PHE A 297 -17.15 -16.16 -5.42
N TYR A 298 -17.50 -16.20 -6.68
CA TYR A 298 -18.51 -15.35 -7.26
C TYR A 298 -19.77 -16.20 -7.51
N LEU A 299 -20.91 -15.67 -7.12
CA LEU A 299 -22.21 -16.32 -7.32
C LEU A 299 -23.11 -15.36 -8.08
N ASP A 300 -23.65 -15.82 -9.19
CA ASP A 300 -24.76 -15.15 -9.85
C ASP A 300 -26.06 -15.48 -9.09
N LEU A 301 -26.67 -14.45 -8.55
CA LEU A 301 -27.91 -14.56 -7.77
C LEU A 301 -29.06 -13.95 -8.53
N ALA A 302 -30.22 -14.60 -8.46
CA ALA A 302 -31.46 -13.93 -8.81
C ALA A 302 -31.74 -12.79 -7.83
N ASP A 303 -32.20 -11.64 -8.34
CA ASP A 303 -32.57 -10.49 -7.51
C ASP A 303 -33.92 -10.77 -6.81
N GLU A 304 -33.86 -11.64 -5.79
CA GLU A 304 -34.99 -12.07 -4.99
C GLU A 304 -34.74 -11.77 -3.50
N ALA A 305 -35.80 -11.35 -2.82
CA ALA A 305 -35.74 -11.10 -1.38
C ALA A 305 -35.36 -12.40 -0.63
N GLY A 306 -34.26 -12.35 0.13
CA GLY A 306 -33.76 -13.47 0.93
C GLY A 306 -32.66 -14.31 0.27
N ALA A 307 -32.26 -14.04 -0.98
CA ALA A 307 -31.20 -14.79 -1.67
C ALA A 307 -29.88 -14.81 -0.89
N ILE A 308 -29.43 -13.67 -0.34
CA ILE A 308 -28.23 -13.55 0.51
C ILE A 308 -28.40 -14.37 1.80
N ALA A 309 -29.57 -14.32 2.43
CA ALA A 309 -29.84 -15.07 3.66
C ALA A 309 -29.77 -16.59 3.42
N THR A 310 -30.26 -17.07 2.30
CA THR A 310 -30.18 -18.48 1.91
C THR A 310 -28.75 -18.94 1.76
N ILE A 311 -27.89 -18.15 1.10
CA ILE A 311 -26.47 -18.47 0.94
C ILE A 311 -25.77 -18.48 2.29
N ALA A 312 -25.98 -17.44 3.12
CA ALA A 312 -25.36 -17.34 4.43
C ALA A 312 -25.76 -18.54 5.31
N THR A 313 -27.01 -18.99 5.26
CA THR A 313 -27.48 -20.16 5.99
C THR A 313 -26.85 -21.45 5.47
N THR A 314 -26.78 -21.62 4.16
CA THR A 314 -26.17 -22.81 3.53
C THR A 314 -24.65 -22.86 3.87
N LEU A 315 -23.96 -21.73 3.85
CA LEU A 315 -22.54 -21.65 4.22
C LEU A 315 -22.32 -21.91 5.72
N ALA A 316 -23.25 -21.47 6.58
CA ALA A 316 -23.20 -21.73 8.01
C ALA A 316 -23.42 -23.22 8.34
N GLU A 317 -24.26 -23.92 7.59
CA GLU A 317 -24.48 -25.37 7.71
C GLU A 317 -23.23 -26.18 7.33
N ILE A 318 -22.40 -25.68 6.41
CA ILE A 318 -21.10 -26.27 6.07
C ILE A 318 -20.09 -26.10 7.21
N GLY A 319 -20.35 -25.22 8.19
CA GLY A 319 -19.67 -25.16 9.48
C GLY A 319 -18.29 -24.53 9.49
N ARG A 320 -17.84 -23.82 8.42
CA ARG A 320 -16.49 -23.23 8.31
C ARG A 320 -16.39 -21.88 7.59
N ALA A 321 -17.48 -21.19 7.33
CA ALA A 321 -17.44 -19.92 6.61
C ALA A 321 -17.81 -18.73 7.51
N SER A 322 -16.89 -17.79 7.66
CA SER A 322 -17.22 -16.42 8.04
C SER A 322 -17.45 -15.62 6.76
N CYS A 323 -18.70 -15.24 6.48
CA CYS A 323 -19.03 -14.38 5.34
C CYS A 323 -18.65 -12.94 5.64
N ARG A 324 -17.83 -12.33 4.78
CA ARG A 324 -17.62 -10.88 4.74
C ARG A 324 -18.20 -10.37 3.42
N GLU A 325 -19.18 -9.50 3.52
CA GLU A 325 -19.76 -8.81 2.38
C GLU A 325 -18.80 -7.71 1.93
N ARG A 326 -18.42 -7.69 0.64
CA ARG A 326 -17.87 -6.52 -0.03
C ARG A 326 -18.97 -5.98 -0.95
N VAL A 327 -19.57 -4.88 -0.55
CA VAL A 327 -20.44 -4.06 -1.42
C VAL A 327 -19.54 -3.14 -2.27
#